data_b83012b0caa0bbf4f57493030e78e14d
#
_entry.id   b83012b0caa0bbf4f57493030e78e14d
#
_cell.length_a   1.000
_cell.length_b   1.000
_cell.length_c   1.000
_cell.angle_alpha   90.00
_cell.angle_beta   90.00
_cell.angle_gamma   90.00
#
_symmetry.space_group_name_H-M   'P 1'
#
loop_
_entity.id
_entity.type
_entity.pdbx_description
1 polymer ?
#
loop_
_entity_poly.entity_id
_entity_poly.type
_entity_poly.pdbx_seq_one_letter_code
_entity_poly.pdbx_strand_id
1 'polypeptide(L)'
;MPRIITMHPVRETNRYGFETTQLYRAKVARSLNVDYLHLASAPQIRDNWKEDIKKLGFLDEEIICVPFSYSDIGHKAPSILPDVLELEEGDELVLTEDGFVSSVTLGDGSGKFYFTEAPFLFEDYKAGEVLLYNRDGSVALKMKYMDPFKQPVPVRLFYPGYIFLKDGEILAEEDLLVKYLAVNAKQDDLLIRDQHIVPAPNLCRFMENTGKNYYEVIHENVLRNLELANLRGKTSYLVASERLTEELAKLDYDVRFLPPMITENFAEVKNIGPITDYCLVGNMQELKNVELVIRAFIQLYNLDSKVRITFYGGTEERLTELKEKYELTPNIKFVGIVEEVPYQKHQCYISASFTELFANAFVEAASQGLLGLLSDVDFAHRYYASQSDSITLFRSQIGLVEKIMQMEQPDFQKSNEGNIILAKKYSLENVSKYYVDLMNKR
;
A
#
# COMPACT_ATOMS: atom_id res chain seq x y z
N MET A 1 -21.81 -4.79 17.52
CA MET A 1 -21.54 -3.60 16.71
C MET A 1 -20.96 -4.07 15.38
N PRO A 2 -21.23 -3.39 14.27
CA PRO A 2 -20.59 -3.67 13.00
C PRO A 2 -19.07 -3.47 13.13
N ARG A 3 -18.32 -4.16 12.28
CA ARG A 3 -16.86 -4.07 12.19
C ARG A 3 -16.45 -3.64 10.79
N ILE A 4 -15.28 -3.02 10.66
CA ILE A 4 -14.63 -2.82 9.36
C ILE A 4 -13.58 -3.91 9.23
N ILE A 5 -13.75 -4.82 8.26
CA ILE A 5 -12.85 -5.95 8.00
C ILE A 5 -12.19 -5.72 6.65
N THR A 6 -10.88 -5.60 6.64
CA THR A 6 -10.08 -5.50 5.41
C THR A 6 -9.35 -6.81 5.16
N MET A 7 -9.17 -7.14 3.89
CA MET A 7 -8.53 -8.39 3.45
C MET A 7 -7.41 -8.07 2.45
N HIS A 8 -6.22 -8.59 2.73
CA HIS A 8 -5.07 -8.52 1.85
C HIS A 8 -4.15 -9.73 2.10
N PRO A 9 -3.52 -10.32 1.08
CA PRO A 9 -2.70 -11.52 1.26
C PRO A 9 -1.56 -11.35 2.25
N VAL A 10 -0.83 -10.25 2.14
CA VAL A 10 0.40 -10.01 2.91
C VAL A 10 0.30 -8.68 3.63
N ARG A 11 0.82 -8.62 4.85
CA ARG A 11 1.12 -7.39 5.55
C ARG A 11 2.63 -7.21 5.58
N GLU A 12 3.15 -6.24 4.83
CA GLU A 12 4.55 -5.88 4.89
C GLU A 12 4.82 -4.85 5.99
N THR A 13 6.05 -4.83 6.50
CA THR A 13 6.49 -3.85 7.50
C THR A 13 6.86 -2.51 6.87
N ASN A 14 6.97 -2.46 5.55
CA ASN A 14 7.24 -1.22 4.81
C ASN A 14 5.97 -0.40 4.65
N ARG A 15 6.09 0.94 4.75
CA ARG A 15 4.96 1.86 4.56
C ARG A 15 4.72 2.15 3.08
N TYR A 16 4.23 1.18 2.34
CA TYR A 16 3.70 1.42 1.00
C TYR A 16 2.29 2.02 1.06
N GLY A 17 1.80 2.54 -0.06
CA GLY A 17 0.53 3.27 -0.09
C GLY A 17 -0.68 2.50 0.43
N PHE A 18 -0.76 1.19 0.19
CA PHE A 18 -1.89 0.36 0.65
C PHE A 18 -1.80 0.01 2.15
N GLU A 19 -0.62 -0.21 2.72
CA GLU A 19 -0.46 -0.42 4.17
C GLU A 19 -0.83 0.84 4.94
N THR A 20 -0.43 2.00 4.43
CA THR A 20 -0.83 3.28 4.98
C THR A 20 -2.35 3.46 4.94
N THR A 21 -3.00 3.06 3.84
CA THR A 21 -4.46 3.07 3.71
C THR A 21 -5.14 2.19 4.77
N GLN A 22 -4.60 1.01 5.05
CA GLN A 22 -5.14 0.12 6.08
C GLN A 22 -5.03 0.74 7.49
N LEU A 23 -3.91 1.41 7.79
CA LEU A 23 -3.75 2.14 9.04
C LEU A 23 -4.77 3.29 9.17
N TYR A 24 -5.03 4.02 8.08
CA TYR A 24 -6.07 5.06 8.08
C TYR A 24 -7.46 4.47 8.31
N ARG A 25 -7.77 3.30 7.77
CA ARG A 25 -9.02 2.59 8.06
C ARG A 25 -9.15 2.20 9.52
N ALA A 26 -8.07 1.71 10.14
CA ALA A 26 -8.06 1.44 11.57
C ALA A 26 -8.32 2.72 12.40
N LYS A 27 -7.68 3.85 12.04
CA LYS A 27 -7.95 5.14 12.68
C LYS A 27 -9.40 5.59 12.52
N VAL A 28 -9.98 5.43 11.33
CA VAL A 28 -11.40 5.73 11.07
C VAL A 28 -12.29 4.84 11.93
N ALA A 29 -12.06 3.54 11.98
CA ALA A 29 -12.85 2.63 12.80
C ALA A 29 -12.84 3.03 14.29
N ARG A 30 -11.66 3.36 14.82
CA ARG A 30 -11.53 3.86 16.19
C ARG A 30 -12.30 5.17 16.42
N SER A 31 -12.28 6.09 15.46
CA SER A 31 -13.02 7.36 15.54
C SER A 31 -14.54 7.15 15.54
N LEU A 32 -15.01 6.09 14.90
CA LEU A 32 -16.42 5.69 14.83
C LEU A 32 -16.82 4.76 15.98
N ASN A 33 -15.89 4.39 16.86
CA ASN A 33 -16.08 3.40 17.93
C ASN A 33 -16.61 2.07 17.41
N VAL A 34 -16.06 1.60 16.28
CA VAL A 34 -16.30 0.27 15.72
C VAL A 34 -14.99 -0.53 15.68
N ASP A 35 -15.10 -1.85 15.74
CA ASP A 35 -13.92 -2.70 15.67
C ASP A 35 -13.33 -2.70 14.25
N TYR A 36 -12.00 -2.74 14.17
CA TYR A 36 -11.26 -2.92 12.93
C TYR A 36 -10.57 -4.27 12.93
N LEU A 37 -10.62 -4.99 11.81
CA LEU A 37 -9.85 -6.21 11.60
C LEU A 37 -9.19 -6.19 10.23
N HIS A 38 -7.91 -6.48 10.20
CA HIS A 38 -7.16 -6.77 8.98
C HIS A 38 -6.89 -8.25 8.88
N LEU A 39 -7.42 -8.91 7.86
CA LEU A 39 -7.21 -10.33 7.61
C LEU A 39 -6.05 -10.49 6.61
N ALA A 40 -4.91 -10.97 7.10
CA ALA A 40 -3.81 -11.43 6.26
C ALA A 40 -4.08 -12.88 5.84
N SER A 41 -4.26 -13.13 4.55
CA SER A 41 -4.56 -14.46 4.02
C SER A 41 -3.31 -15.31 3.74
N ALA A 42 -2.13 -14.68 3.63
CA ALA A 42 -0.85 -15.36 3.58
C ALA A 42 -0.22 -15.46 4.98
N PRO A 43 0.60 -16.50 5.23
CA PRO A 43 1.25 -16.65 6.51
C PRO A 43 2.25 -15.54 6.77
N GLN A 44 2.20 -14.95 7.97
CA GLN A 44 3.15 -13.97 8.45
C GLN A 44 4.14 -14.70 9.37
N ILE A 45 5.30 -15.08 8.83
CA ILE A 45 6.21 -16.04 9.50
C ILE A 45 7.34 -15.35 10.29
N ARG A 46 7.40 -14.02 10.35
CA ARG A 46 8.39 -13.33 11.18
C ARG A 46 7.98 -13.35 12.64
N ASP A 47 8.89 -13.74 13.53
CA ASP A 47 8.64 -13.77 14.99
C ASP A 47 8.15 -12.44 15.55
N ASN A 48 8.68 -11.34 15.03
CA ASN A 48 8.39 -9.99 15.51
C ASN A 48 7.32 -9.27 14.67
N TRP A 49 6.62 -9.98 13.76
CA TRP A 49 5.67 -9.31 12.86
C TRP A 49 4.60 -8.50 13.60
N LYS A 50 4.13 -8.96 14.76
CA LYS A 50 3.17 -8.23 15.58
C LYS A 50 3.76 -6.95 16.18
N GLU A 51 5.01 -7.00 16.64
CA GLU A 51 5.68 -5.80 17.17
C GLU A 51 5.94 -4.77 16.08
N ASP A 52 6.33 -5.21 14.90
CA ASP A 52 6.52 -4.32 13.76
C ASP A 52 5.21 -3.65 13.34
N ILE A 53 4.10 -4.40 13.38
CA ILE A 53 2.77 -3.87 13.11
C ILE A 53 2.32 -2.87 14.19
N LYS A 54 2.63 -3.12 15.47
CA LYS A 54 2.42 -2.15 16.55
C LYS A 54 3.18 -0.85 16.34
N LYS A 55 4.44 -0.94 15.92
CA LYS A 55 5.25 0.25 15.57
C LYS A 55 4.62 1.06 14.44
N LEU A 56 3.87 0.42 13.54
CA LEU A 56 3.09 1.10 12.50
C LEU A 56 1.81 1.76 13.02
N GLY A 57 1.39 1.46 14.26
CA GLY A 57 0.23 2.07 14.91
C GLY A 57 -1.05 1.23 14.92
N PHE A 58 -0.96 -0.09 14.65
CA PHE A 58 -2.07 -1.02 14.84
C PHE A 58 -2.10 -1.58 16.27
N LEU A 59 -3.27 -2.02 16.70
CA LEU A 59 -3.46 -2.79 17.92
C LEU A 59 -3.29 -4.29 17.63
N ASP A 60 -2.95 -5.08 18.65
CA ASP A 60 -2.73 -6.53 18.50
C ASP A 60 -3.94 -7.27 17.97
N GLU A 61 -5.11 -6.86 18.42
CA GLU A 61 -6.40 -7.44 18.04
C GLU A 61 -6.87 -7.02 16.65
N GLU A 62 -6.27 -6.00 16.06
CA GLU A 62 -6.65 -5.48 14.75
C GLU A 62 -6.12 -6.30 13.58
N ILE A 63 -5.16 -7.21 13.81
CA ILE A 63 -4.56 -8.01 12.73
C ILE A 63 -4.66 -9.50 13.01
N ILE A 64 -5.24 -10.20 12.06
CA ILE A 64 -5.43 -11.65 12.09
C ILE A 64 -4.74 -12.26 10.88
N CYS A 65 -3.77 -13.13 11.11
CA CYS A 65 -3.24 -14.02 10.09
C CYS A 65 -4.18 -15.24 9.99
N VAL A 66 -4.97 -15.28 8.93
CA VAL A 66 -6.02 -16.31 8.76
C VAL A 66 -5.47 -17.73 8.79
N PRO A 67 -4.32 -18.07 8.15
CA PRO A 67 -3.75 -19.42 8.27
C PRO A 67 -3.50 -19.84 9.72
N PHE A 68 -3.05 -18.94 10.58
CA PHE A 68 -2.75 -19.26 11.98
C PHE A 68 -4.01 -19.56 12.82
N SER A 69 -5.18 -19.08 12.40
CA SER A 69 -6.44 -19.38 13.07
C SER A 69 -6.88 -20.84 12.96
N TYR A 70 -6.22 -21.62 12.10
CA TYR A 70 -6.48 -23.05 11.94
C TYR A 70 -5.67 -23.92 12.89
N SER A 71 -4.68 -23.36 13.59
CA SER A 71 -3.90 -24.04 14.64
C SER A 71 -4.46 -23.67 16.02
N ASP A 72 -4.39 -24.60 16.98
CA ASP A 72 -4.76 -24.35 18.39
C ASP A 72 -3.72 -23.50 19.13
N ILE A 73 -2.55 -23.24 18.54
CA ILE A 73 -1.55 -22.29 19.00
C ILE A 73 -2.03 -20.85 18.76
N GLY A 74 -2.96 -20.67 17.80
CA GLY A 74 -3.56 -19.36 17.48
C GLY A 74 -2.63 -18.42 16.71
N HIS A 75 -2.78 -17.11 16.91
CA HIS A 75 -2.11 -16.06 16.15
C HIS A 75 -0.63 -15.84 16.49
N LYS A 76 0.03 -16.76 17.16
CA LYS A 76 1.47 -16.72 17.39
C LYS A 76 2.18 -17.28 16.15
N ALA A 77 3.35 -16.73 15.84
CA ALA A 77 4.28 -17.38 14.92
C ALA A 77 4.47 -18.84 15.36
N PRO A 78 4.55 -19.81 14.43
CA PRO A 78 4.66 -21.21 14.79
C PRO A 78 5.96 -21.41 15.59
N SER A 79 5.82 -21.56 16.90
CA SER A 79 6.92 -21.96 17.76
C SER A 79 6.96 -23.48 17.70
N ILE A 80 7.93 -24.02 16.97
CA ILE A 80 8.09 -25.47 16.80
C ILE A 80 9.17 -25.93 17.76
N LEU A 81 8.84 -26.93 18.59
CA LEU A 81 9.82 -27.59 19.43
C LEU A 81 10.64 -28.58 18.58
N PRO A 82 11.96 -28.73 18.88
CA PRO A 82 12.83 -29.65 18.15
C PRO A 82 12.29 -31.09 18.07
N ASP A 83 11.70 -31.55 19.15
CA ASP A 83 11.19 -32.94 19.29
C ASP A 83 10.02 -33.28 18.34
N VAL A 84 9.45 -32.28 17.67
CA VAL A 84 8.33 -32.45 16.73
C VAL A 84 8.85 -32.66 15.29
N LEU A 85 10.13 -32.40 15.03
CA LEU A 85 10.74 -32.52 13.71
C LEU A 85 11.36 -33.89 13.55
N GLU A 86 11.00 -34.60 12.52
CA GLU A 86 11.73 -35.77 12.04
C GLU A 86 12.93 -35.27 11.23
N LEU A 87 14.11 -35.17 11.88
CA LEU A 87 15.36 -34.78 11.25
C LEU A 87 16.06 -36.01 10.69
N GLU A 88 16.63 -35.86 9.48
CA GLU A 88 17.46 -36.88 8.85
C GLU A 88 18.95 -36.66 9.18
N GLU A 89 19.77 -37.68 8.93
CA GLU A 89 21.20 -37.61 9.16
C GLU A 89 21.83 -36.53 8.26
N GLY A 90 22.46 -35.54 8.87
CA GLY A 90 23.05 -34.40 8.16
C GLY A 90 22.25 -33.11 8.21
N ASP A 91 21.01 -33.14 8.71
CA ASP A 91 20.23 -31.92 8.92
C ASP A 91 20.80 -31.07 10.05
N GLU A 92 20.93 -29.76 9.78
CA GLU A 92 21.40 -28.78 10.78
C GLU A 92 20.24 -28.00 11.36
N LEU A 93 20.07 -28.05 12.69
CA LEU A 93 19.04 -27.37 13.45
C LEU A 93 19.62 -26.12 14.14
N VAL A 94 18.94 -24.98 13.95
CA VAL A 94 19.21 -23.75 14.71
C VAL A 94 18.01 -23.42 15.59
N LEU A 95 18.29 -23.16 16.87
CA LEU A 95 17.26 -22.81 17.86
C LEU A 95 17.28 -21.31 18.19
N THR A 96 16.12 -20.78 18.60
CA THR A 96 15.99 -19.47 19.24
C THR A 96 16.51 -19.51 20.67
N GLU A 97 16.68 -18.36 21.32
CA GLU A 97 17.05 -18.28 22.73
C GLU A 97 16.04 -19.00 23.66
N ASP A 98 14.77 -19.07 23.26
CA ASP A 98 13.69 -19.74 23.98
C ASP A 98 13.59 -21.24 23.70
N GLY A 99 14.50 -21.80 22.88
CA GLY A 99 14.56 -23.22 22.59
C GLY A 99 13.62 -23.70 21.48
N PHE A 100 12.99 -22.81 20.71
CA PHE A 100 12.22 -23.16 19.55
C PHE A 100 13.10 -23.24 18.29
N VAL A 101 12.63 -23.96 17.27
CA VAL A 101 13.36 -24.07 16.01
C VAL A 101 13.36 -22.74 15.27
N SER A 102 14.53 -22.21 14.99
CA SER A 102 14.75 -21.02 14.16
C SER A 102 14.88 -21.39 12.70
N SER A 103 15.69 -22.39 12.39
CA SER A 103 15.84 -22.89 11.03
C SER A 103 16.31 -24.34 11.02
N VAL A 104 16.00 -25.04 9.92
CA VAL A 104 16.57 -26.36 9.56
C VAL A 104 17.20 -26.26 8.20
N THR A 105 18.46 -26.66 8.08
CA THR A 105 19.15 -26.83 6.79
C THR A 105 19.15 -28.33 6.49
N LEU A 106 18.64 -28.73 5.34
CA LEU A 106 18.62 -30.14 4.95
C LEU A 106 20.01 -30.61 4.58
N GLY A 107 20.41 -31.79 5.11
CA GLY A 107 21.72 -32.36 4.93
C GLY A 107 22.06 -32.74 3.48
N ASP A 108 21.06 -32.95 2.65
CA ASP A 108 21.20 -33.21 1.22
C ASP A 108 21.42 -31.94 0.37
N GLY A 109 21.40 -30.75 1.01
CA GLY A 109 21.56 -29.47 0.34
C GLY A 109 20.32 -29.03 -0.47
N SER A 110 19.20 -29.72 -0.36
CA SER A 110 17.98 -29.42 -1.13
C SER A 110 17.24 -28.17 -0.63
N GLY A 111 17.55 -27.65 0.60
CA GLY A 111 16.90 -26.45 1.10
C GLY A 111 17.26 -26.07 2.52
N LYS A 112 16.81 -24.87 2.90
CA LYS A 112 16.83 -24.38 4.26
C LYS A 112 15.44 -23.86 4.61
N PHE A 113 14.88 -24.34 5.74
CA PHE A 113 13.60 -23.89 6.25
C PHE A 113 13.81 -22.94 7.41
N TYR A 114 13.15 -21.78 7.36
CA TYR A 114 13.16 -20.82 8.45
C TYR A 114 11.79 -20.85 9.13
N PHE A 115 11.77 -20.95 10.44
CA PHE A 115 10.55 -20.95 11.26
C PHE A 115 10.33 -19.62 11.97
N THR A 116 11.36 -18.79 12.04
CA THR A 116 11.36 -17.49 12.74
C THR A 116 11.48 -16.29 11.80
N GLU A 117 12.00 -16.51 10.57
CA GLU A 117 12.08 -15.48 9.54
C GLU A 117 11.31 -15.93 8.31
N ALA A 118 10.69 -14.98 7.62
CA ALA A 118 9.87 -15.28 6.46
C ALA A 118 10.64 -16.10 5.42
N PRO A 119 10.17 -17.30 5.03
CA PRO A 119 10.77 -18.10 3.97
C PRO A 119 10.64 -17.46 2.59
N PHE A 120 10.32 -16.19 2.54
CA PHE A 120 10.02 -15.41 1.34
C PHE A 120 11.17 -14.60 0.81
N LEU A 121 12.34 -14.66 1.40
CA LEU A 121 13.57 -14.17 0.81
C LEU A 121 14.15 -15.25 -0.09
N PHE A 122 13.78 -15.17 -1.24
CA PHE A 122 13.75 -15.93 -2.46
C PHE A 122 15.09 -16.20 -3.11
N GLU A 123 16.08 -16.74 -2.54
CA GLU A 123 17.21 -17.02 -3.43
C GLU A 123 17.43 -18.50 -3.81
N ASP A 124 16.89 -19.51 -3.11
CA ASP A 124 17.19 -20.89 -3.51
C ASP A 124 16.16 -21.98 -3.12
N TYR A 125 14.83 -21.71 -3.12
CA TYR A 125 13.86 -22.72 -2.72
C TYR A 125 13.35 -23.61 -3.83
N LYS A 126 13.75 -24.87 -3.83
CA LYS A 126 13.22 -25.90 -4.72
C LYS A 126 11.88 -26.51 -4.29
N ALA A 127 11.47 -26.37 -3.03
CA ALA A 127 10.18 -26.87 -2.57
C ALA A 127 9.71 -26.12 -1.31
N GLY A 128 8.82 -25.15 -1.46
CA GLY A 128 8.29 -24.41 -0.34
C GLY A 128 7.11 -25.14 0.33
N GLU A 129 7.36 -26.03 1.29
CA GLU A 129 6.31 -26.49 2.21
C GLU A 129 6.51 -25.82 3.56
N VAL A 130 5.41 -25.29 4.13
CA VAL A 130 5.36 -24.80 5.50
C VAL A 130 4.29 -25.59 6.23
N LEU A 131 4.64 -26.14 7.38
CA LEU A 131 3.72 -26.86 8.24
C LEU A 131 3.35 -25.98 9.44
N LEU A 132 2.06 -25.82 9.68
CA LEU A 132 1.55 -25.29 10.93
C LEU A 132 1.13 -26.44 11.82
N TYR A 133 1.60 -26.45 13.05
CA TYR A 133 1.33 -27.52 14.00
C TYR A 133 0.34 -27.07 15.07
N ASN A 134 -0.40 -28.00 15.60
CA ASN A 134 -1.09 -27.91 16.86
C ASN A 134 -0.12 -28.17 18.02
N ARG A 135 -0.53 -27.84 19.25
CA ARG A 135 0.28 -28.07 20.47
C ARG A 135 0.62 -29.54 20.71
N ASP A 136 -0.17 -30.44 20.21
CA ASP A 136 0.03 -31.91 20.32
C ASP A 136 0.99 -32.43 19.24
N GLY A 137 1.54 -31.58 18.38
CA GLY A 137 2.43 -31.95 17.29
C GLY A 137 1.70 -32.41 16.02
N SER A 138 0.39 -32.48 16.02
CA SER A 138 -0.36 -32.81 14.80
C SER A 138 -0.31 -31.62 13.81
N VAL A 139 -0.33 -31.91 12.49
CA VAL A 139 -0.33 -30.89 11.45
C VAL A 139 -1.73 -30.24 11.38
N ALA A 140 -1.80 -28.96 11.73
CA ALA A 140 -3.04 -28.18 11.63
C ALA A 140 -3.30 -27.72 10.19
N LEU A 141 -2.26 -27.33 9.47
CA LEU A 141 -2.34 -26.84 8.10
C LEU A 141 -0.98 -27.02 7.41
N LYS A 142 -1.00 -27.53 6.20
CA LYS A 142 0.17 -27.62 5.33
C LYS A 142 0.02 -26.59 4.22
N MET A 143 1.02 -25.75 4.03
CA MET A 143 1.05 -24.75 2.96
C MET A 143 2.10 -25.17 1.93
N LYS A 144 1.71 -25.17 0.67
CA LYS A 144 2.63 -25.35 -0.45
C LYS A 144 2.71 -24.04 -1.23
N TYR A 145 3.94 -23.57 -1.42
CA TYR A 145 4.21 -22.53 -2.38
C TYR A 145 4.05 -23.11 -3.79
N MET A 146 3.18 -22.49 -4.57
CA MET A 146 3.05 -22.77 -5.98
C MET A 146 3.52 -21.55 -6.76
N ASP A 147 4.58 -21.70 -7.53
CA ASP A 147 4.87 -20.78 -8.61
C ASP A 147 3.86 -21.07 -9.75
N PRO A 148 2.82 -20.26 -9.94
CA PRO A 148 1.86 -20.47 -11.01
C PRO A 148 2.47 -20.28 -12.40
N PHE A 149 3.72 -19.77 -12.45
CA PHE A 149 4.38 -19.41 -13.70
C PHE A 149 5.74 -20.08 -13.81
N LYS A 150 5.75 -21.36 -14.18
CA LYS A 150 6.98 -22.06 -14.61
C LYS A 150 7.62 -21.46 -15.88
N GLN A 151 7.26 -20.23 -16.25
CA GLN A 151 7.84 -19.53 -17.41
C GLN A 151 8.51 -18.25 -16.97
N PRO A 152 9.62 -17.84 -17.60
CA PRO A 152 10.28 -16.59 -17.34
C PRO A 152 9.45 -15.43 -17.89
N VAL A 153 8.38 -15.07 -17.21
CA VAL A 153 7.64 -13.86 -17.53
C VAL A 153 8.23 -12.74 -16.68
N PRO A 154 8.69 -11.64 -17.28
CA PRO A 154 9.33 -10.53 -16.56
C PRO A 154 8.36 -9.69 -15.72
N VAL A 155 7.15 -10.15 -15.55
CA VAL A 155 6.18 -9.51 -14.66
C VAL A 155 6.21 -10.29 -13.35
N ARG A 156 6.85 -9.72 -12.35
CA ARG A 156 6.63 -10.09 -10.95
C ARG A 156 5.16 -9.83 -10.64
N LEU A 157 4.31 -10.79 -10.96
CA LEU A 157 2.96 -10.84 -10.43
C LEU A 157 3.09 -11.13 -8.94
N PHE A 158 2.61 -10.22 -8.16
CA PHE A 158 2.98 -9.84 -6.82
C PHE A 158 2.77 -10.88 -5.73
N TYR A 159 2.17 -12.03 -5.98
CA TYR A 159 1.93 -12.99 -4.90
C TYR A 159 2.02 -14.42 -5.42
N PRO A 160 2.91 -15.22 -4.84
CA PRO A 160 2.87 -16.64 -5.04
C PRO A 160 1.53 -17.18 -4.55
N GLY A 161 0.88 -17.97 -5.35
CA GLY A 161 -0.30 -18.71 -4.95
C GLY A 161 0.08 -19.75 -3.91
N TYR A 162 -0.60 -19.76 -2.77
CA TYR A 162 -0.49 -20.81 -1.80
C TYR A 162 -1.63 -21.81 -1.98
N ILE A 163 -1.29 -23.09 -1.90
CA ILE A 163 -2.26 -24.16 -1.68
C ILE A 163 -2.14 -24.58 -0.23
N PHE A 164 -3.28 -24.60 0.45
CA PHE A 164 -3.39 -25.06 1.80
C PHE A 164 -3.99 -26.47 1.79
N LEU A 165 -3.41 -27.39 2.56
CA LEU A 165 -3.89 -28.74 2.71
C LEU A 165 -4.34 -28.93 4.15
N LYS A 166 -5.62 -29.27 4.35
CA LYS A 166 -6.18 -29.58 5.66
C LYS A 166 -7.07 -30.81 5.52
N ASP A 167 -6.81 -31.83 6.33
CA ASP A 167 -7.61 -33.07 6.37
C ASP A 167 -7.83 -33.70 4.98
N GLY A 168 -6.81 -33.60 4.10
CA GLY A 168 -6.87 -34.11 2.73
C GLY A 168 -7.57 -33.16 1.72
N GLU A 169 -8.11 -32.05 2.19
CA GLU A 169 -8.75 -31.04 1.35
C GLU A 169 -7.70 -30.02 0.85
N ILE A 170 -7.76 -29.69 -0.44
CA ILE A 170 -6.93 -28.65 -1.04
C ILE A 170 -7.75 -27.35 -1.04
N LEU A 171 -7.21 -26.30 -0.40
CA LEU A 171 -7.83 -25.00 -0.29
C LEU A 171 -6.98 -23.96 -1.00
N ALA A 172 -7.57 -23.16 -1.88
CA ALA A 172 -6.97 -21.93 -2.35
C ALA A 172 -7.03 -20.85 -1.25
N GLU A 173 -6.24 -19.78 -1.40
CA GLU A 173 -6.24 -18.66 -0.46
C GLU A 173 -7.65 -18.08 -0.25
N GLU A 174 -8.43 -17.92 -1.33
CA GLU A 174 -9.79 -17.41 -1.25
C GLU A 174 -10.75 -18.36 -0.50
N ASP A 175 -10.55 -19.69 -0.61
CA ASP A 175 -11.35 -20.68 0.11
C ASP A 175 -11.07 -20.61 1.61
N LEU A 176 -9.82 -20.35 1.98
CA LEU A 176 -9.41 -20.16 3.37
C LEU A 176 -10.13 -18.95 3.97
N LEU A 177 -10.14 -17.83 3.24
CA LEU A 177 -10.86 -16.61 3.62
C LEU A 177 -12.37 -16.88 3.73
N VAL A 178 -12.97 -17.57 2.75
CA VAL A 178 -14.40 -17.93 2.75
C VAL A 178 -14.75 -18.73 3.99
N LYS A 179 -13.99 -19.78 4.30
CA LYS A 179 -14.21 -20.61 5.50
C LYS A 179 -14.09 -19.80 6.78
N TYR A 180 -13.08 -18.93 6.87
CA TYR A 180 -12.90 -18.07 8.03
C TYR A 180 -14.08 -17.09 8.21
N LEU A 181 -14.47 -16.39 7.13
CA LEU A 181 -15.54 -15.41 7.15
C LEU A 181 -16.93 -16.03 7.37
N ALA A 182 -17.15 -17.24 6.90
CA ALA A 182 -18.40 -17.98 7.14
C ALA A 182 -18.69 -18.17 8.63
N VAL A 183 -17.64 -18.34 9.43
CA VAL A 183 -17.76 -18.54 10.89
C VAL A 183 -17.69 -17.22 11.65
N ASN A 184 -16.84 -16.29 11.21
CA ASN A 184 -16.45 -15.14 12.02
C ASN A 184 -17.08 -13.82 11.58
N ALA A 185 -17.53 -13.68 10.32
CA ALA A 185 -18.10 -12.42 9.83
C ALA A 185 -19.58 -12.30 10.15
N LYS A 186 -19.97 -11.15 10.73
CA LYS A 186 -21.37 -10.81 11.01
C LYS A 186 -22.05 -10.26 9.77
N GLN A 187 -23.39 -10.19 9.79
CA GLN A 187 -24.17 -9.68 8.65
C GLN A 187 -23.98 -8.17 8.41
N ASP A 188 -23.73 -7.44 9.49
CA ASP A 188 -23.56 -5.97 9.48
C ASP A 188 -22.11 -5.50 9.34
N ASP A 189 -21.13 -6.44 9.21
CA ASP A 189 -19.75 -6.09 8.97
C ASP A 189 -19.56 -5.47 7.58
N LEU A 190 -18.71 -4.45 7.49
CA LEU A 190 -18.21 -3.88 6.24
C LEU A 190 -16.95 -4.62 5.82
N LEU A 191 -17.00 -5.33 4.71
CA LEU A 191 -15.92 -6.16 4.19
C LEU A 191 -15.25 -5.47 3.00
N ILE A 192 -13.94 -5.24 3.06
CA ILE A 192 -13.17 -4.55 2.02
C ILE A 192 -11.98 -5.42 1.62
N ARG A 193 -11.89 -5.77 0.34
CA ARG A 193 -10.74 -6.48 -0.22
C ARG A 193 -9.84 -5.52 -1.01
N ASP A 194 -8.58 -5.40 -0.57
CA ASP A 194 -7.59 -4.48 -1.17
C ASP A 194 -6.91 -5.04 -2.43
N GLN A 195 -7.21 -6.26 -2.82
CA GLN A 195 -6.54 -6.91 -3.94
C GLN A 195 -7.56 -7.37 -4.98
N HIS A 196 -7.87 -6.51 -5.93
CA HIS A 196 -8.77 -6.89 -7.01
C HIS A 196 -8.06 -7.47 -8.26
N ILE A 197 -6.71 -7.33 -8.35
CA ILE A 197 -5.91 -7.85 -9.48
C ILE A 197 -5.95 -9.38 -9.55
N VAL A 198 -6.02 -10.05 -8.40
CA VAL A 198 -6.15 -11.51 -8.33
C VAL A 198 -7.63 -11.86 -8.23
N PRO A 199 -8.20 -12.55 -9.23
CA PRO A 199 -9.58 -12.99 -9.16
C PRO A 199 -9.84 -13.86 -7.93
N ALA A 200 -10.94 -13.59 -7.22
CA ALA A 200 -11.39 -14.40 -6.09
C ALA A 200 -12.85 -14.82 -6.30
N PRO A 201 -13.12 -15.72 -7.27
CA PRO A 201 -14.49 -16.08 -7.67
C PRO A 201 -15.29 -16.74 -6.55
N ASN A 202 -14.68 -17.56 -5.70
CA ASN A 202 -15.36 -18.23 -4.61
C ASN A 202 -15.71 -17.25 -3.49
N LEU A 203 -14.81 -16.31 -3.19
CA LEU A 203 -15.07 -15.25 -2.23
C LEU A 203 -16.22 -14.34 -2.71
N CYS A 204 -16.19 -13.89 -3.96
CA CYS A 204 -17.25 -13.07 -4.54
C CYS A 204 -18.61 -13.79 -4.50
N ARG A 205 -18.65 -15.08 -4.89
CA ARG A 205 -19.86 -15.89 -4.84
C ARG A 205 -20.39 -16.06 -3.40
N PHE A 206 -19.50 -16.26 -2.44
CA PHE A 206 -19.87 -16.32 -1.03
C PHE A 206 -20.50 -15.01 -0.56
N MET A 207 -19.92 -13.86 -0.92
CA MET A 207 -20.45 -12.55 -0.56
C MET A 207 -21.81 -12.29 -1.19
N GLU A 208 -21.97 -12.59 -2.48
CA GLU A 208 -23.27 -12.48 -3.19
C GLU A 208 -24.34 -13.34 -2.54
N ASN A 209 -24.03 -14.59 -2.22
CA ASN A 209 -25.00 -15.55 -1.63
C ASN A 209 -25.39 -15.19 -0.20
N THR A 210 -24.50 -14.58 0.55
CA THR A 210 -24.75 -14.20 1.95
C THR A 210 -25.32 -12.80 2.10
N GLY A 211 -25.31 -11.99 1.02
CA GLY A 211 -25.79 -10.61 1.05
C GLY A 211 -25.00 -9.70 2.00
N LYS A 212 -23.71 -10.04 2.23
CA LYS A 212 -22.84 -9.25 3.09
C LYS A 212 -22.41 -7.96 2.39
N ASN A 213 -22.17 -6.91 3.16
CA ASN A 213 -21.71 -5.62 2.67
C ASN A 213 -20.23 -5.70 2.27
N TYR A 214 -19.97 -5.98 1.01
CA TYR A 214 -18.65 -6.31 0.46
C TYR A 214 -18.25 -5.41 -0.68
N TYR A 215 -16.99 -4.96 -0.66
CA TYR A 215 -16.38 -4.14 -1.70
C TYR A 215 -14.98 -4.63 -2.06
N GLU A 216 -14.64 -4.49 -3.35
CA GLU A 216 -13.27 -4.63 -3.84
C GLU A 216 -12.67 -3.26 -4.18
N VAL A 217 -11.41 -3.05 -3.80
CA VAL A 217 -10.71 -1.79 -4.10
C VAL A 217 -10.06 -1.87 -5.47
N ILE A 218 -10.36 -0.89 -6.32
CA ILE A 218 -9.68 -0.70 -7.61
C ILE A 218 -8.41 0.13 -7.40
N HIS A 219 -7.26 -0.48 -7.67
CA HIS A 219 -5.96 0.17 -7.64
C HIS A 219 -5.55 0.72 -9.02
N GLU A 220 -4.62 1.68 -9.04
CA GLU A 220 -4.15 2.34 -10.26
C GLU A 220 -3.68 1.37 -11.35
N ASN A 221 -3.03 0.27 -10.97
CA ASN A 221 -2.51 -0.73 -11.91
C ASN A 221 -3.59 -1.35 -12.79
N VAL A 222 -4.84 -1.33 -12.35
CA VAL A 222 -6.00 -1.85 -13.09
C VAL A 222 -6.38 -0.97 -14.24
N LEU A 223 -6.22 0.34 -14.10
CA LEU A 223 -6.57 1.29 -15.16
C LEU A 223 -5.74 1.12 -16.44
N ARG A 224 -4.52 0.62 -16.30
CA ARG A 224 -3.64 0.33 -17.46
C ARG A 224 -4.10 -0.89 -18.25
N ASN A 225 -4.91 -1.74 -17.63
CA ASN A 225 -5.40 -2.98 -18.16
C ASN A 225 -6.91 -3.10 -17.92
N LEU A 226 -7.69 -2.03 -18.18
CA LEU A 226 -9.15 -2.05 -18.02
C LEU A 226 -9.81 -3.23 -18.74
N GLU A 227 -9.24 -3.69 -19.86
CA GLU A 227 -9.68 -4.91 -20.57
C GLU A 227 -9.36 -6.20 -19.76
N LEU A 228 -8.33 -6.16 -18.88
CA LEU A 228 -7.94 -7.27 -18.02
C LEU A 228 -8.59 -7.20 -16.63
N ALA A 229 -9.07 -6.03 -16.23
CA ALA A 229 -9.91 -5.89 -15.06
C ALA A 229 -11.25 -6.56 -15.38
N ASN A 230 -11.38 -7.84 -15.07
CA ASN A 230 -12.65 -8.56 -15.07
C ASN A 230 -13.57 -7.95 -14.00
N LEU A 231 -13.93 -6.67 -14.16
CA LEU A 231 -14.92 -6.03 -13.33
C LEU A 231 -16.24 -6.78 -13.49
N ARG A 232 -16.70 -7.42 -12.45
CA ARG A 232 -17.93 -8.20 -12.47
C ARG A 232 -19.08 -7.26 -12.19
N GLY A 233 -20.10 -7.26 -13.03
CA GLY A 233 -21.25 -6.37 -12.92
C GLY A 233 -22.09 -6.48 -11.66
N LYS A 234 -21.81 -7.47 -10.79
CA LYS A 234 -22.49 -7.65 -9.49
C LYS A 234 -21.61 -7.30 -8.28
N THR A 235 -20.32 -7.04 -8.48
CA THR A 235 -19.42 -6.68 -7.39
C THR A 235 -19.44 -5.17 -7.20
N SER A 236 -19.54 -4.71 -5.96
CA SER A 236 -19.41 -3.31 -5.59
C SER A 236 -17.93 -2.95 -5.46
N TYR A 237 -17.52 -1.80 -5.99
CA TYR A 237 -16.13 -1.37 -6.02
C TYR A 237 -15.91 -0.08 -5.24
N LEU A 238 -14.73 0.03 -4.60
CA LEU A 238 -14.20 1.26 -4.03
C LEU A 238 -13.07 1.79 -4.89
N VAL A 239 -13.11 3.06 -5.18
CA VAL A 239 -12.16 3.74 -6.06
C VAL A 239 -11.58 4.96 -5.36
N ALA A 240 -10.26 5.11 -5.38
CA ALA A 240 -9.56 6.23 -4.76
C ALA A 240 -9.62 7.54 -5.57
N SER A 241 -10.42 7.62 -6.63
CA SER A 241 -10.54 8.80 -7.49
C SER A 241 -12.02 9.12 -7.72
N GLU A 242 -12.44 10.34 -7.34
CA GLU A 242 -13.80 10.81 -7.59
C GLU A 242 -14.12 10.79 -9.09
N ARG A 243 -13.19 11.27 -9.92
CA ARG A 243 -13.39 11.30 -11.39
C ARG A 243 -13.53 9.90 -11.98
N LEU A 244 -12.67 8.95 -11.58
CA LEU A 244 -12.78 7.58 -12.06
C LEU A 244 -14.09 6.93 -11.59
N THR A 245 -14.53 7.23 -10.37
CA THR A 245 -15.83 6.78 -9.85
C THR A 245 -16.96 7.25 -10.76
N GLU A 246 -16.97 8.52 -11.18
CA GLU A 246 -17.95 9.05 -12.10
C GLU A 246 -17.91 8.37 -13.48
N GLU A 247 -16.73 8.08 -13.99
CA GLU A 247 -16.55 7.42 -15.29
C GLU A 247 -17.04 5.97 -15.26
N LEU A 248 -16.70 5.22 -14.23
CA LEU A 248 -17.15 3.83 -14.07
C LEU A 248 -18.67 3.75 -13.78
N ALA A 249 -19.22 4.68 -13.03
CA ALA A 249 -20.66 4.75 -12.80
C ALA A 249 -21.47 4.98 -14.10
N LYS A 250 -20.92 5.73 -15.07
CA LYS A 250 -21.53 5.90 -16.41
C LYS A 250 -21.56 4.59 -17.22
N LEU A 251 -20.73 3.62 -16.84
CA LEU A 251 -20.67 2.29 -17.46
C LEU A 251 -21.49 1.26 -16.66
N ASP A 252 -22.41 1.70 -15.79
CA ASP A 252 -23.28 0.89 -14.95
C ASP A 252 -22.56 -0.03 -13.92
N TYR A 253 -21.31 0.31 -13.53
CA TYR A 253 -20.66 -0.36 -12.41
C TYR A 253 -21.16 0.22 -11.07
N ASP A 254 -21.36 -0.65 -10.06
CA ASP A 254 -21.60 -0.21 -8.68
C ASP A 254 -20.27 0.20 -8.06
N VAL A 255 -19.97 1.47 -8.19
CA VAL A 255 -18.71 2.06 -7.74
C VAL A 255 -18.95 3.18 -6.75
N ARG A 256 -18.03 3.32 -5.79
CA ARG A 256 -18.04 4.41 -4.81
C ARG A 256 -16.66 4.98 -4.62
N PHE A 257 -16.59 6.26 -4.45
CA PHE A 257 -15.38 6.92 -4.02
C PHE A 257 -15.11 6.61 -2.55
N LEU A 258 -13.87 6.22 -2.24
CA LEU A 258 -13.36 6.11 -0.88
C LEU A 258 -11.94 6.67 -0.83
N PRO A 259 -11.69 7.76 -0.07
CA PRO A 259 -10.35 8.30 0.10
C PRO A 259 -9.40 7.24 0.69
N PRO A 260 -8.19 7.05 0.13
CA PRO A 260 -7.23 6.05 0.63
C PRO A 260 -6.44 6.56 1.84
N MET A 261 -6.64 7.80 2.25
CA MET A 261 -5.89 8.44 3.32
C MET A 261 -6.78 9.38 4.14
N ILE A 262 -6.25 9.78 5.30
CA ILE A 262 -6.74 10.90 6.11
C ILE A 262 -5.66 11.95 6.25
N THR A 263 -6.06 13.20 6.36
CA THR A 263 -5.18 14.32 6.67
C THR A 263 -5.42 14.80 8.09
N GLU A 264 -4.34 15.05 8.80
CA GLU A 264 -4.30 15.60 10.15
C GLU A 264 -3.32 16.79 10.14
N ASN A 265 -3.46 17.73 11.05
CA ASN A 265 -2.57 18.87 11.20
C ASN A 265 -2.50 19.78 9.95
N PHE A 266 -3.37 20.78 9.91
CA PHE A 266 -3.44 21.73 8.80
C PHE A 266 -2.61 22.98 9.09
N ALA A 267 -1.80 23.40 8.12
CA ALA A 267 -1.06 24.65 8.18
C ALA A 267 -2.02 25.87 8.17
N GLU A 268 -1.47 27.01 8.55
CA GLU A 268 -2.17 28.30 8.44
C GLU A 268 -2.28 28.77 6.98
N VAL A 269 -3.38 29.43 6.66
CA VAL A 269 -3.57 30.10 5.37
C VAL A 269 -2.63 31.31 5.27
N LYS A 270 -1.83 31.35 4.23
CA LYS A 270 -0.90 32.47 3.95
C LYS A 270 -0.61 32.61 2.47
N ASN A 271 -0.13 33.76 2.07
CA ASN A 271 0.49 33.95 0.77
C ASN A 271 1.94 33.46 0.80
N ILE A 272 2.34 32.75 -0.25
CA ILE A 272 3.64 32.16 -0.43
C ILE A 272 4.27 32.74 -1.70
N GLY A 273 5.54 33.14 -1.61
CA GLY A 273 6.33 33.62 -2.73
C GLY A 273 7.37 34.65 -2.31
N PRO A 274 8.42 34.82 -3.13
CA PRO A 274 8.80 33.98 -4.28
C PRO A 274 9.15 32.54 -3.87
N ILE A 275 9.05 31.60 -4.83
CA ILE A 275 9.27 30.18 -4.58
C ILE A 275 10.69 29.80 -5.00
N THR A 276 11.46 29.35 -4.02
CA THR A 276 12.86 28.91 -4.25
C THR A 276 13.12 27.49 -3.72
N ASP A 277 12.19 26.92 -2.95
CA ASP A 277 12.37 25.63 -2.29
C ASP A 277 11.23 24.66 -2.63
N TYR A 278 11.60 23.56 -3.29
CA TYR A 278 10.68 22.55 -3.82
C TYR A 278 10.96 21.21 -3.18
N CYS A 279 9.93 20.36 -3.10
CA CYS A 279 10.10 18.94 -2.78
C CYS A 279 9.31 18.04 -3.73
N LEU A 280 9.79 16.80 -3.87
CA LEU A 280 9.12 15.69 -4.51
C LEU A 280 9.20 14.48 -3.58
N VAL A 281 8.08 13.80 -3.40
CA VAL A 281 7.97 12.63 -2.49
C VAL A 281 7.42 11.44 -3.26
N GLY A 282 8.10 10.29 -3.18
CA GLY A 282 7.65 9.07 -3.83
C GLY A 282 8.71 7.98 -3.90
N ASN A 283 8.36 6.85 -4.48
CA ASN A 283 9.24 5.70 -4.63
C ASN A 283 10.30 5.81 -5.75
N MET A 284 10.38 6.95 -6.43
CA MET A 284 11.31 7.25 -7.54
C MET A 284 11.25 6.27 -8.72
N GLN A 285 10.17 5.50 -8.83
CA GLN A 285 9.96 4.61 -9.97
C GLN A 285 9.68 5.40 -11.26
N GLU A 286 9.82 4.72 -12.39
CA GLU A 286 9.67 5.30 -13.72
C GLU A 286 8.33 6.05 -13.89
N LEU A 287 7.25 5.53 -13.30
CA LEU A 287 5.92 6.13 -13.32
C LEU A 287 5.84 7.52 -12.70
N LYS A 288 6.71 7.81 -11.74
CA LYS A 288 6.80 9.14 -11.10
C LYS A 288 7.55 10.15 -11.96
N ASN A 289 8.17 9.70 -13.07
CA ASN A 289 8.87 10.54 -14.04
C ASN A 289 9.83 11.56 -13.39
N VAL A 290 10.51 11.12 -12.34
CA VAL A 290 11.44 11.96 -11.56
C VAL A 290 12.58 12.51 -12.40
N GLU A 291 12.95 11.79 -13.45
CA GLU A 291 14.01 12.18 -14.39
C GLU A 291 13.69 13.48 -15.15
N LEU A 292 12.41 13.73 -15.47
CA LEU A 292 12.00 15.00 -16.05
C LEU A 292 12.29 16.16 -15.09
N VAL A 293 12.02 15.96 -13.80
CA VAL A 293 12.26 16.99 -12.77
C VAL A 293 13.75 17.21 -12.56
N ILE A 294 14.55 16.15 -12.51
CA ILE A 294 16.03 16.24 -12.42
C ILE A 294 16.58 17.11 -13.57
N ARG A 295 16.22 16.78 -14.81
CA ARG A 295 16.66 17.54 -16.00
C ARG A 295 16.22 19.02 -15.95
N ALA A 296 15.01 19.29 -15.47
CA ALA A 296 14.52 20.65 -15.33
C ALA A 296 15.36 21.46 -14.32
N PHE A 297 15.71 20.85 -13.17
CA PHE A 297 16.51 21.54 -12.15
C PHE A 297 17.99 21.69 -12.54
N ILE A 298 18.58 20.76 -13.30
CA ILE A 298 19.89 20.94 -13.93
C ILE A 298 19.84 22.14 -14.90
N GLN A 299 18.82 22.22 -15.75
CA GLN A 299 18.64 23.33 -16.68
C GLN A 299 18.49 24.68 -15.94
N LEU A 300 17.68 24.74 -14.88
CA LEU A 300 17.49 25.92 -14.05
C LEU A 300 18.80 26.38 -13.40
N TYR A 301 19.63 25.46 -12.91
CA TYR A 301 20.94 25.77 -12.35
C TYR A 301 21.86 26.43 -13.40
N ASN A 302 21.87 25.90 -14.63
CA ASN A 302 22.63 26.43 -15.73
C ASN A 302 22.12 27.81 -16.23
N LEU A 303 20.91 28.21 -15.85
CA LEU A 303 20.31 29.52 -16.08
C LEU A 303 20.48 30.47 -14.88
N ASP A 304 21.38 30.17 -13.94
CA ASP A 304 21.63 30.94 -12.71
C ASP A 304 20.42 31.13 -11.78
N SER A 305 19.37 30.28 -11.91
CA SER A 305 18.23 30.24 -11.00
C SER A 305 18.66 29.79 -9.59
N LYS A 306 18.03 30.35 -8.56
CA LYS A 306 18.36 30.07 -7.15
C LYS A 306 17.49 28.97 -6.55
N VAL A 307 16.64 28.36 -7.35
CA VAL A 307 15.73 27.31 -6.91
C VAL A 307 16.46 26.01 -6.56
N ARG A 308 15.93 25.31 -5.58
CA ARG A 308 16.43 23.99 -5.15
C ARG A 308 15.30 23.01 -4.99
N ILE A 309 15.61 21.73 -5.12
CA ILE A 309 14.68 20.64 -4.92
C ILE A 309 15.26 19.57 -4.00
N THR A 310 14.40 19.02 -3.15
CA THR A 310 14.70 17.86 -2.31
C THR A 310 13.79 16.69 -2.68
N PHE A 311 14.39 15.55 -2.95
CA PHE A 311 13.69 14.30 -3.24
C PHE A 311 13.66 13.43 -1.98
N TYR A 312 12.46 13.01 -1.58
CA TYR A 312 12.22 12.09 -0.45
C TYR A 312 11.65 10.77 -0.96
N GLY A 313 12.17 9.65 -0.46
CA GLY A 313 11.80 8.31 -0.86
C GLY A 313 12.78 7.70 -1.87
N GLY A 314 12.37 6.58 -2.48
CA GLY A 314 13.25 5.77 -3.32
C GLY A 314 14.18 4.86 -2.52
N THR A 315 14.49 3.68 -3.05
CA THR A 315 15.49 2.79 -2.47
C THR A 315 16.90 3.33 -2.71
N GLU A 316 17.86 2.94 -1.90
CA GLU A 316 19.26 3.34 -2.05
C GLU A 316 19.81 2.98 -3.43
N GLU A 317 19.46 1.80 -3.94
CA GLU A 317 19.81 1.34 -5.28
C GLU A 317 19.30 2.31 -6.36
N ARG A 318 18.00 2.66 -6.30
CA ARG A 318 17.39 3.58 -7.28
C ARG A 318 17.98 4.98 -7.22
N LEU A 319 18.28 5.47 -6.02
CA LEU A 319 18.91 6.78 -5.86
C LEU A 319 20.34 6.80 -6.38
N THR A 320 21.09 5.69 -6.21
CA THR A 320 22.43 5.53 -6.76
C THR A 320 22.40 5.53 -8.29
N GLU A 321 21.50 4.75 -8.90
CA GLU A 321 21.27 4.73 -10.34
C GLU A 321 21.01 6.14 -10.90
N LEU A 322 20.12 6.91 -10.24
CA LEU A 322 19.83 8.29 -10.66
C LEU A 322 21.04 9.24 -10.54
N LYS A 323 21.85 9.08 -9.48
CA LYS A 323 23.09 9.87 -9.29
C LYS A 323 24.16 9.53 -10.33
N GLU A 324 24.26 8.28 -10.74
CA GLU A 324 25.19 7.84 -11.78
C GLU A 324 24.76 8.27 -13.17
N LYS A 325 23.44 8.24 -13.43
CA LYS A 325 22.85 8.60 -14.72
C LYS A 325 22.94 10.11 -15.03
N TYR A 326 22.87 10.94 -14.01
CA TYR A 326 22.82 12.39 -14.15
C TYR A 326 23.98 13.06 -13.43
N GLU A 327 24.65 14.01 -14.09
CA GLU A 327 25.58 14.93 -13.44
C GLU A 327 24.78 15.93 -12.60
N LEU A 328 24.60 15.61 -11.32
CA LEU A 328 23.74 16.37 -10.42
C LEU A 328 24.37 17.70 -10.07
N THR A 329 23.57 18.76 -10.15
CA THR A 329 23.92 20.11 -9.74
C THR A 329 23.64 20.34 -8.24
N PRO A 330 24.33 21.31 -7.59
CA PRO A 330 24.20 21.54 -6.14
C PRO A 330 22.79 21.87 -5.63
N ASN A 331 21.88 22.28 -6.51
CA ASN A 331 20.49 22.60 -6.20
C ASN A 331 19.57 21.36 -6.14
N ILE A 332 20.11 20.15 -6.36
CA ILE A 332 19.38 18.87 -6.30
C ILE A 332 19.87 18.07 -5.11
N LYS A 333 18.95 17.68 -4.22
CA LYS A 333 19.25 16.85 -3.05
C LYS A 333 18.38 15.60 -3.00
N PHE A 334 18.99 14.43 -2.84
CA PHE A 334 18.33 13.19 -2.52
C PHE A 334 18.51 12.87 -1.04
N VAL A 335 17.41 12.61 -0.34
CA VAL A 335 17.40 12.28 1.09
C VAL A 335 17.14 10.79 1.31
N GLY A 336 16.36 10.15 0.42
CA GLY A 336 15.93 8.77 0.59
C GLY A 336 14.65 8.66 1.43
N ILE A 337 14.43 7.46 1.99
CA ILE A 337 13.25 7.17 2.81
C ILE A 337 13.44 7.84 4.18
N VAL A 338 12.41 8.55 4.62
CA VAL A 338 12.36 9.20 5.93
C VAL A 338 11.09 8.76 6.67
N GLU A 339 11.13 8.78 7.98
CA GLU A 339 9.98 8.45 8.81
C GLU A 339 8.85 9.47 8.64
N GLU A 340 9.21 10.75 8.60
CA GLU A 340 8.29 11.86 8.38
C GLU A 340 8.90 12.86 7.39
N VAL A 341 8.16 13.23 6.36
CA VAL A 341 8.59 14.24 5.37
C VAL A 341 8.43 15.62 5.98
N PRO A 342 9.50 16.43 6.08
CA PRO A 342 9.44 17.76 6.67
C PRO A 342 8.87 18.79 5.67
N TYR A 343 7.61 18.65 5.26
CA TYR A 343 6.95 19.52 4.27
C TYR A 343 7.05 21.01 4.62
N GLN A 344 6.98 21.36 5.91
CA GLN A 344 7.06 22.76 6.39
C GLN A 344 8.38 23.45 6.06
N LYS A 345 9.42 22.73 5.64
CA LYS A 345 10.69 23.29 5.17
C LYS A 345 10.66 23.69 3.70
N HIS A 346 9.59 23.38 2.99
CA HIS A 346 9.44 23.61 1.56
C HIS A 346 8.27 24.57 1.29
N GLN A 347 8.24 25.13 0.07
CA GLN A 347 7.22 26.08 -0.36
C GLN A 347 6.27 25.47 -1.40
N CYS A 348 6.78 24.55 -2.21
CA CYS A 348 6.03 23.95 -3.31
C CYS A 348 6.34 22.47 -3.46
N TYR A 349 5.31 21.68 -3.67
CA TYR A 349 5.40 20.26 -4.01
C TYR A 349 5.36 20.07 -5.52
N ILE A 350 6.25 19.24 -6.06
CA ILE A 350 6.28 18.87 -7.49
C ILE A 350 5.88 17.40 -7.65
N SER A 351 4.99 17.14 -8.62
CA SER A 351 4.75 15.79 -9.14
C SER A 351 4.79 15.81 -10.67
N ALA A 352 5.64 14.96 -11.25
CA ALA A 352 5.73 14.76 -12.69
C ALA A 352 5.15 13.41 -13.16
N SER A 353 4.40 12.73 -12.30
CA SER A 353 3.83 11.40 -12.56
C SER A 353 3.09 11.34 -13.89
N PHE A 354 3.18 10.22 -14.59
CA PHE A 354 2.41 9.96 -15.81
C PHE A 354 0.93 9.68 -15.53
N THR A 355 0.61 9.25 -14.32
CA THR A 355 -0.74 8.99 -13.86
C THR A 355 -0.81 9.04 -12.34
N GLU A 356 -1.92 9.50 -11.78
CA GLU A 356 -2.20 9.50 -10.34
C GLU A 356 -3.71 9.36 -10.12
N LEU A 357 -4.12 8.36 -9.33
CA LEU A 357 -5.52 8.22 -8.93
C LEU A 357 -5.89 9.18 -7.81
N PHE A 358 -5.01 9.31 -6.80
CA PHE A 358 -5.27 10.12 -5.62
C PHE A 358 -4.11 11.06 -5.24
N ALA A 359 -2.85 10.72 -5.57
CA ALA A 359 -1.66 11.53 -5.22
C ALA A 359 -1.53 11.82 -3.71
N ASN A 360 -1.47 10.78 -2.87
CA ASN A 360 -1.40 10.90 -1.40
C ASN A 360 -0.35 11.93 -0.93
N ALA A 361 0.88 11.83 -1.43
CA ALA A 361 1.97 12.73 -1.02
C ALA A 361 1.69 14.21 -1.35
N PHE A 362 0.95 14.50 -2.43
CA PHE A 362 0.51 15.86 -2.70
C PHE A 362 -0.56 16.32 -1.70
N VAL A 363 -1.52 15.47 -1.36
CA VAL A 363 -2.56 15.84 -0.38
C VAL A 363 -1.97 16.07 1.01
N GLU A 364 -0.95 15.28 1.40
CA GLU A 364 -0.14 15.55 2.60
C GLU A 364 0.57 16.91 2.53
N ALA A 365 1.27 17.18 1.43
CA ALA A 365 1.93 18.47 1.22
C ALA A 365 0.93 19.65 1.24
N ALA A 366 -0.24 19.46 0.64
CA ALA A 366 -1.32 20.45 0.63
C ALA A 366 -1.86 20.74 2.04
N SER A 367 -1.99 19.71 2.90
CA SER A 367 -2.39 19.90 4.30
C SER A 367 -1.37 20.75 5.07
N GLN A 368 -0.07 20.61 4.74
CA GLN A 368 1.03 21.38 5.30
C GLN A 368 1.22 22.75 4.62
N GLY A 369 0.30 23.12 3.73
CA GLY A 369 0.21 24.45 3.13
C GLY A 369 1.16 24.71 1.96
N LEU A 370 1.75 23.67 1.34
CA LEU A 370 2.56 23.84 0.14
C LEU A 370 1.70 24.18 -1.07
N LEU A 371 2.26 24.97 -2.00
CA LEU A 371 1.70 25.10 -3.34
C LEU A 371 1.91 23.81 -4.13
N GLY A 372 1.13 23.60 -5.19
CA GLY A 372 1.25 22.43 -6.07
C GLY A 372 1.75 22.81 -7.47
N LEU A 373 2.78 22.12 -7.96
CA LEU A 373 3.23 22.18 -9.35
C LEU A 373 3.19 20.76 -9.91
N LEU A 374 2.09 20.42 -10.61
CA LEU A 374 1.72 19.06 -10.95
C LEU A 374 1.71 18.84 -12.46
N SER A 375 2.07 17.65 -12.92
CA SER A 375 1.90 17.26 -14.33
C SER A 375 0.42 17.31 -14.75
N ASP A 376 0.15 17.75 -15.98
CA ASP A 376 -1.20 17.84 -16.53
C ASP A 376 -1.68 16.44 -16.97
N VAL A 377 -2.00 15.60 -15.98
CA VAL A 377 -2.51 14.23 -16.19
C VAL A 377 -3.90 14.07 -15.60
N ASP A 378 -4.64 13.07 -16.11
CA ASP A 378 -6.00 12.79 -15.70
C ASP A 378 -6.09 12.30 -14.24
N PHE A 379 -7.32 12.19 -13.77
CA PHE A 379 -7.72 11.83 -12.42
C PHE A 379 -7.28 12.85 -11.37
N ALA A 380 -6.32 12.55 -10.48
CA ALA A 380 -6.03 13.38 -9.32
C ALA A 380 -5.53 14.78 -9.70
N HIS A 381 -4.52 14.93 -10.57
CA HIS A 381 -3.89 16.21 -10.79
C HIS A 381 -4.83 17.24 -11.42
N ARG A 382 -5.51 16.89 -12.51
CA ARG A 382 -6.50 17.79 -13.12
C ARG A 382 -7.69 18.04 -12.23
N TYR A 383 -8.15 17.02 -11.52
CA TYR A 383 -9.25 17.17 -10.59
C TYR A 383 -8.87 18.15 -9.47
N TYR A 384 -7.71 18.00 -8.84
CA TYR A 384 -7.26 18.90 -7.79
C TYR A 384 -7.02 20.33 -8.29
N ALA A 385 -6.44 20.49 -9.48
CA ALA A 385 -6.26 21.80 -10.09
C ALA A 385 -7.59 22.49 -10.42
N SER A 386 -8.67 21.75 -10.67
CA SER A 386 -10.01 22.32 -10.82
C SER A 386 -10.66 22.73 -9.50
N GLN A 387 -10.13 22.26 -8.36
CA GLN A 387 -10.66 22.50 -7.00
C GLN A 387 -9.83 23.52 -6.20
N SER A 388 -8.60 23.80 -6.67
CA SER A 388 -7.65 24.66 -5.94
C SER A 388 -6.86 25.55 -6.90
N ASP A 389 -6.98 26.83 -6.72
CA ASP A 389 -6.15 27.84 -7.41
C ASP A 389 -4.69 27.83 -6.94
N SER A 390 -4.39 27.19 -5.80
CA SER A 390 -3.02 27.00 -5.27
C SER A 390 -2.21 25.99 -6.09
N ILE A 391 -2.78 25.36 -7.11
CA ILE A 391 -2.13 24.39 -8.00
C ILE A 391 -1.83 25.03 -9.35
N THR A 392 -0.70 24.66 -9.93
CA THR A 392 -0.29 25.00 -11.30
C THR A 392 0.04 23.73 -12.05
N LEU A 393 -0.52 23.57 -13.27
CA LEU A 393 -0.24 22.40 -14.11
C LEU A 393 0.88 22.69 -15.12
N PHE A 394 1.67 21.63 -15.44
CA PHE A 394 2.67 21.67 -16.52
C PHE A 394 2.58 20.40 -17.38
N ARG A 395 3.04 20.45 -18.65
CA ARG A 395 2.95 19.35 -19.63
C ARG A 395 4.28 18.79 -20.08
N SER A 396 5.35 19.51 -19.88
CA SER A 396 6.68 19.14 -20.38
C SER A 396 7.79 19.68 -19.49
N GLN A 397 9.01 19.23 -19.71
CA GLN A 397 10.19 19.76 -19.03
C GLN A 397 10.31 21.29 -19.25
N ILE A 398 10.12 21.78 -20.47
CA ILE A 398 10.17 23.21 -20.78
C ILE A 398 9.08 23.95 -20.00
N GLY A 399 7.84 23.46 -20.03
CA GLY A 399 6.75 24.06 -19.28
C GLY A 399 6.98 24.04 -17.76
N LEU A 400 7.64 23.01 -17.21
CA LEU A 400 8.04 22.97 -15.81
C LEU A 400 9.06 24.07 -15.50
N VAL A 401 10.12 24.20 -16.33
CA VAL A 401 11.15 25.24 -16.18
C VAL A 401 10.52 26.63 -16.24
N GLU A 402 9.66 26.92 -17.23
CA GLU A 402 8.98 28.21 -17.37
C GLU A 402 8.12 28.55 -16.14
N LYS A 403 7.38 27.57 -15.61
CA LYS A 403 6.56 27.78 -14.40
C LYS A 403 7.41 28.06 -13.17
N ILE A 404 8.50 27.33 -12.99
CA ILE A 404 9.44 27.56 -11.88
C ILE A 404 10.05 28.97 -11.99
N MET A 405 10.51 29.37 -13.16
CA MET A 405 11.05 30.72 -13.38
C MET A 405 10.03 31.85 -13.13
N GLN A 406 8.75 31.61 -13.45
CA GLN A 406 7.67 32.55 -13.09
C GLN A 406 7.45 32.62 -11.58
N MET A 407 7.49 31.45 -10.89
CA MET A 407 7.27 31.40 -9.44
C MET A 407 8.45 31.91 -8.61
N GLU A 408 9.65 31.97 -9.19
CA GLU A 408 10.86 32.54 -8.57
C GLU A 408 10.88 34.07 -8.59
N GLN A 409 10.04 34.73 -9.39
CA GLN A 409 10.08 36.21 -9.52
C GLN A 409 9.77 36.89 -8.18
N PRO A 410 10.43 38.04 -7.87
CA PRO A 410 10.26 38.70 -6.58
C PRO A 410 8.82 39.15 -6.26
N ASP A 411 8.03 39.41 -7.28
CA ASP A 411 6.62 39.83 -7.19
C ASP A 411 5.64 38.70 -7.20
N PHE A 412 6.10 37.46 -7.33
CA PHE A 412 5.22 36.27 -7.27
C PHE A 412 4.62 36.10 -5.87
N GLN A 413 3.31 36.01 -5.80
CA GLN A 413 2.54 35.74 -4.58
C GLN A 413 1.36 34.84 -4.91
N LYS A 414 1.17 33.78 -4.14
CA LYS A 414 0.05 32.85 -4.30
C LYS A 414 -0.43 32.34 -2.95
N SER A 415 -1.74 32.36 -2.71
CA SER A 415 -2.32 31.81 -1.49
C SER A 415 -2.26 30.27 -1.48
N ASN A 416 -2.01 29.68 -0.33
CA ASN A 416 -2.11 28.23 -0.12
C ASN A 416 -3.52 27.79 0.31
N GLU A 417 -4.48 28.70 0.39
CA GLU A 417 -5.83 28.45 0.92
C GLU A 417 -6.54 27.32 0.16
N GLY A 418 -6.50 27.35 -1.17
CA GLY A 418 -7.13 26.33 -2.00
C GLY A 418 -6.64 24.92 -1.69
N ASN A 419 -5.34 24.76 -1.44
CA ASN A 419 -4.75 23.47 -1.10
C ASN A 419 -5.14 23.00 0.31
N ILE A 420 -5.21 23.93 1.28
CA ILE A 420 -5.66 23.60 2.64
C ILE A 420 -7.13 23.18 2.63
N ILE A 421 -7.99 23.89 1.89
CA ILE A 421 -9.41 23.53 1.72
C ILE A 421 -9.53 22.16 1.06
N LEU A 422 -8.75 21.89 0.01
CA LEU A 422 -8.70 20.60 -0.66
C LEU A 422 -8.32 19.49 0.33
N ALA A 423 -7.24 19.66 1.08
CA ALA A 423 -6.77 18.66 2.04
C ALA A 423 -7.79 18.41 3.17
N LYS A 424 -8.51 19.43 3.62
CA LYS A 424 -9.57 19.30 4.65
C LYS A 424 -10.73 18.41 4.22
N LYS A 425 -10.98 18.22 2.90
CA LYS A 425 -11.97 17.24 2.43
C LYS A 425 -11.64 15.82 2.90
N TYR A 426 -10.35 15.55 3.12
CA TYR A 426 -9.83 14.24 3.54
C TYR A 426 -9.46 14.21 5.03
N SER A 427 -9.99 15.14 5.85
CA SER A 427 -9.86 15.06 7.30
C SER A 427 -10.50 13.79 7.85
N LEU A 428 -10.03 13.32 9.02
CA LEU A 428 -10.58 12.14 9.68
C LEU A 428 -12.11 12.23 9.82
N GLU A 429 -12.64 13.38 10.20
CA GLU A 429 -14.09 13.63 10.33
C GLU A 429 -14.83 13.41 9.00
N ASN A 430 -14.29 13.96 7.90
CA ASN A 430 -14.95 13.87 6.60
C ASN A 430 -14.81 12.47 6.00
N VAL A 431 -13.64 11.84 6.12
CA VAL A 431 -13.43 10.47 5.63
C VAL A 431 -14.31 9.48 6.41
N SER A 432 -14.49 9.67 7.72
CA SER A 432 -15.38 8.84 8.53
C SER A 432 -16.83 8.82 8.02
N LYS A 433 -17.32 9.90 7.42
CA LYS A 433 -18.66 9.96 6.82
C LYS A 433 -18.84 8.95 5.68
N TYR A 434 -17.82 8.78 4.82
CA TYR A 434 -17.86 7.78 3.75
C TYR A 434 -18.00 6.36 4.32
N TYR A 435 -17.31 6.04 5.41
CA TYR A 435 -17.41 4.71 6.03
C TYR A 435 -18.78 4.50 6.69
N VAL A 436 -19.36 5.53 7.31
CA VAL A 436 -20.72 5.46 7.83
C VAL A 436 -21.72 5.17 6.72
N ASP A 437 -21.59 5.84 5.57
CA ASP A 437 -22.45 5.64 4.42
C ASP A 437 -22.29 4.21 3.85
N LEU A 438 -21.06 3.67 3.80
CA LEU A 438 -20.81 2.30 3.37
C LEU A 438 -21.43 1.28 4.34
N MET A 439 -21.32 1.48 5.65
CA MET A 439 -21.89 0.58 6.66
C MET A 439 -23.42 0.61 6.69
N ASN A 440 -24.04 1.74 6.36
CA ASN A 440 -25.51 1.91 6.39
C ASN A 440 -26.22 1.41 5.13
N LYS A 441 -25.48 1.09 4.06
CA LYS A 441 -26.04 0.55 2.82
C LYS A 441 -26.42 -0.93 3.04
N ARG A 442 -27.71 -1.20 3.11
CA ARG A 442 -28.30 -2.56 3.13
C ARG A 442 -28.89 -2.91 1.76
#